data_0b5e0a4d0fcccdbe91414865f5189487
#
_entry.id   0b5e0a4d0fcccdbe91414865f5189487
#
_cell.length_a   1.000
_cell.length_b   1.000
_cell.length_c   1.000
_cell.angle_alpha   90.00
_cell.angle_beta   90.00
_cell.angle_gamma   90.00
#
_symmetry.space_group_name_H-M   'P 1'
#
loop_
_entity.id
_entity.type
_entity.pdbx_description
1 polymer ?
#
loop_
_entity_poly.entity_id
_entity_poly.type
_entity_poly.pdbx_seq_one_letter_code
_entity_poly.pdbx_strand_id
1 'polypeptide(L)'
;GCEWAELFNNRHVKNRGISGDRSGWLLDRLDPIVGGHPKKLFLMIGVNDLAAGVSPDEIVANVARLIDRFQSESRWTKIYVQSILPVNGESFAKFKNHYEHGRQIVPLNKRLEALCDEKEVTYLDVWGALADHEGRLDKRYTNDGLHLTGEGYVVWRDAIKQHVK
;
A
#
# COMPACT_ATOMS: atom_id res chain seq x y z
N GLY A 1 0.95 -13.27 6.13
CA GLY A 1 1.82 -12.14 5.86
C GLY A 1 3.14 -12.59 5.26
N CYS A 2 3.97 -11.67 4.89
CA CYS A 2 5.27 -11.92 4.30
C CYS A 2 6.37 -11.45 5.25
N GLU A 3 7.44 -12.24 5.38
CA GLU A 3 8.66 -11.85 6.10
C GLU A 3 9.53 -11.00 5.16
N TRP A 4 9.31 -9.71 5.19
CA TRP A 4 9.96 -8.76 4.29
C TRP A 4 11.49 -8.75 4.41
N ALA A 5 12.03 -8.96 5.61
CA ALA A 5 13.47 -9.04 5.82
C ALA A 5 14.10 -10.22 5.05
N GLU A 6 13.44 -11.37 5.02
CA GLU A 6 13.85 -12.54 4.25
C GLU A 6 13.67 -12.31 2.75
N LEU A 7 12.51 -11.79 2.35
CA LEU A 7 12.18 -11.54 0.94
C LEU A 7 13.19 -10.61 0.26
N PHE A 8 13.68 -9.59 0.99
CA PHE A 8 14.71 -8.65 0.50
C PHE A 8 16.14 -9.07 0.85
N ASN A 9 16.32 -10.17 1.59
CA ASN A 9 17.62 -10.55 2.18
C ASN A 9 18.28 -9.34 2.88
N ASN A 10 17.49 -8.62 3.68
CA ASN A 10 17.92 -7.40 4.36
C ASN A 10 17.25 -7.28 5.73
N ARG A 11 18.00 -7.56 6.81
CA ARG A 11 17.53 -7.52 8.21
C ARG A 11 17.04 -6.13 8.67
N HIS A 12 17.37 -5.08 7.94
CA HIS A 12 16.95 -3.72 8.26
C HIS A 12 15.55 -3.39 7.73
N VAL A 13 15.00 -4.22 6.85
CA VAL A 13 13.61 -4.11 6.41
C VAL A 13 12.69 -4.59 7.54
N LYS A 14 11.81 -3.71 8.01
CA LYS A 14 10.88 -3.99 9.11
C LYS A 14 9.44 -3.93 8.63
N ASN A 15 8.65 -4.92 9.00
CA ASN A 15 7.21 -4.91 8.79
C ASN A 15 6.53 -4.15 9.94
N ARG A 16 5.75 -3.12 9.61
CA ARG A 16 4.90 -2.37 10.53
C ARG A 16 3.43 -2.43 10.16
N GLY A 17 3.10 -3.23 9.14
CA GLY A 17 1.71 -3.46 8.72
C GLY A 17 0.93 -4.30 9.73
N ILE A 18 -0.34 -3.98 9.90
CA ILE A 18 -1.31 -4.73 10.69
C ILE A 18 -2.42 -5.16 9.73
N SER A 19 -2.83 -6.43 9.83
CA SER A 19 -3.94 -6.94 9.01
C SER A 19 -5.23 -6.18 9.30
N GLY A 20 -5.95 -5.77 8.26
CA GLY A 20 -7.20 -5.02 8.40
C GLY A 20 -7.02 -3.53 8.68
N ASP A 21 -5.79 -3.02 8.78
CA ASP A 21 -5.53 -1.63 9.12
C ASP A 21 -6.12 -0.66 8.10
N ARG A 22 -6.54 0.51 8.57
CA ARG A 22 -7.08 1.61 7.78
C ARG A 22 -6.26 2.86 7.99
N SER A 23 -6.37 3.82 7.06
CA SER A 23 -5.57 5.03 7.07
C SER A 23 -5.73 5.86 8.36
N GLY A 24 -6.94 5.98 8.89
CA GLY A 24 -7.19 6.64 10.17
C GLY A 24 -6.55 5.92 11.36
N TRP A 25 -6.66 4.60 11.41
CA TRP A 25 -6.06 3.80 12.50
C TRP A 25 -4.54 3.81 12.45
N LEU A 26 -3.96 3.84 11.25
CA LEU A 26 -2.51 3.99 11.09
C LEU A 26 -2.04 5.36 11.63
N LEU A 27 -2.81 6.44 11.43
CA LEU A 27 -2.54 7.75 12.02
C LEU A 27 -2.53 7.69 13.54
N ASP A 28 -3.48 7.00 14.17
CA ASP A 28 -3.60 6.88 15.63
C ASP A 28 -2.40 6.15 16.27
N ARG A 29 -1.73 5.28 15.52
CA ARG A 29 -0.56 4.50 16.00
C ARG A 29 0.77 4.93 15.36
N LEU A 30 0.83 6.11 14.77
CA LEU A 30 1.99 6.54 13.99
C LEU A 30 3.23 6.89 14.85
N ASP A 31 3.04 7.34 16.09
CA ASP A 31 4.09 7.83 16.95
C ASP A 31 5.33 6.91 17.06
N PRO A 32 5.20 5.60 17.35
CA PRO A 32 6.37 4.73 17.45
C PRO A 32 7.03 4.47 16.09
N ILE A 33 6.33 4.68 14.98
CA ILE A 33 6.88 4.48 13.63
C ILE A 33 7.68 5.72 13.22
N VAL A 34 7.11 6.91 13.39
CA VAL A 34 7.78 8.16 13.06
C VAL A 34 8.94 8.44 14.01
N GLY A 35 8.75 8.18 15.32
CA GLY A 35 9.80 8.30 16.34
C GLY A 35 10.96 7.32 16.17
N GLY A 36 10.80 6.27 15.39
CA GLY A 36 11.89 5.35 15.00
C GLY A 36 12.83 5.93 13.93
N HIS A 37 12.52 7.07 13.36
CA HIS A 37 13.28 7.76 12.30
C HIS A 37 13.82 6.83 11.21
N PRO A 38 12.93 6.07 10.52
CA PRO A 38 13.39 5.13 9.49
C PRO A 38 14.06 5.89 8.33
N LYS A 39 15.08 5.32 7.74
CA LYS A 39 15.71 5.92 6.53
C LYS A 39 14.74 5.97 5.35
N LYS A 40 13.87 4.96 5.25
CA LYS A 40 12.89 4.82 4.17
C LYS A 40 11.56 4.32 4.75
N LEU A 41 10.47 4.90 4.30
CA LEU A 41 9.11 4.46 4.57
C LEU A 41 8.47 4.00 3.25
N PHE A 42 7.96 2.77 3.22
CA PHE A 42 7.13 2.26 2.14
C PHE A 42 5.71 2.14 2.68
N LEU A 43 4.80 2.97 2.18
CA LEU A 43 3.41 3.07 2.63
C LEU A 43 2.48 2.50 1.57
N MET A 44 1.63 1.54 1.94
CA MET A 44 0.48 1.09 1.17
C MET A 44 -0.70 0.95 2.14
N ILE A 45 -1.76 1.71 1.90
CA ILE A 45 -2.97 1.74 2.74
C ILE A 45 -4.16 2.17 1.89
N GLY A 46 -5.38 1.76 2.24
CA GLY A 46 -6.60 2.25 1.62
C GLY A 46 -7.57 1.17 1.14
N VAL A 47 -7.15 -0.07 0.88
CA VAL A 47 -8.06 -1.13 0.42
C VAL A 47 -9.10 -1.49 1.50
N ASN A 48 -8.69 -1.52 2.77
CA ASN A 48 -9.61 -1.77 3.89
C ASN A 48 -10.48 -0.55 4.20
N ASP A 49 -9.99 0.65 3.94
CA ASP A 49 -10.76 1.88 4.02
C ASP A 49 -11.94 1.83 3.04
N LEU A 50 -11.66 1.54 1.76
CA LEU A 50 -12.69 1.40 0.72
C LEU A 50 -13.71 0.34 1.08
N ALA A 51 -13.28 -0.84 1.51
CA ALA A 51 -14.17 -1.93 1.92
C ALA A 51 -15.06 -1.59 3.13
N ALA A 52 -14.61 -0.65 3.96
CA ALA A 52 -15.37 -0.12 5.10
C ALA A 52 -16.24 1.10 4.75
N GLY A 53 -16.25 1.55 3.49
CA GLY A 53 -17.02 2.68 3.03
C GLY A 53 -16.41 4.06 3.36
N VAL A 54 -15.13 4.10 3.73
CA VAL A 54 -14.39 5.37 3.90
C VAL A 54 -14.24 6.02 2.54
N SER A 55 -14.54 7.31 2.45
CA SER A 55 -14.48 8.03 1.18
C SER A 55 -13.05 8.17 0.64
N PRO A 56 -12.84 8.17 -0.69
CA PRO A 56 -11.55 8.47 -1.27
C PRO A 56 -10.96 9.81 -0.80
N ASP A 57 -11.80 10.82 -0.55
CA ASP A 57 -11.35 12.13 -0.02
C ASP A 57 -10.72 11.99 1.35
N GLU A 58 -11.34 11.22 2.24
CA GLU A 58 -10.82 10.97 3.59
C GLU A 58 -9.53 10.15 3.54
N ILE A 59 -9.45 9.14 2.68
CA ILE A 59 -8.24 8.32 2.52
C ILE A 59 -7.07 9.20 2.06
N VAL A 60 -7.26 10.04 1.04
CA VAL A 60 -6.22 10.96 0.53
C VAL A 60 -5.81 11.95 1.63
N ALA A 61 -6.77 12.52 2.37
CA ALA A 61 -6.49 13.43 3.48
C ALA A 61 -5.68 12.75 4.59
N ASN A 62 -5.99 11.50 4.92
CA ASN A 62 -5.25 10.73 5.92
C ASN A 62 -3.82 10.42 5.46
N VAL A 63 -3.63 10.03 4.19
CA VAL A 63 -2.29 9.81 3.61
C VAL A 63 -1.49 11.11 3.60
N ALA A 64 -2.12 12.25 3.26
CA ALA A 64 -1.47 13.56 3.33
C ALA A 64 -0.97 13.87 4.74
N ARG A 65 -1.80 13.64 5.78
CA ARG A 65 -1.39 13.82 7.20
C ARG A 65 -0.25 12.89 7.60
N LEU A 66 -0.25 11.63 7.12
CA LEU A 66 0.85 10.68 7.34
C LEU A 66 2.17 11.23 6.77
N ILE A 67 2.14 11.72 5.53
CA ILE A 67 3.30 12.32 4.87
C ILE A 67 3.78 13.55 5.66
N ASP A 68 2.87 14.47 6.01
CA ASP A 68 3.18 15.71 6.75
C ASP A 68 3.84 15.41 8.10
N ARG A 69 3.35 14.37 8.82
CA ARG A 69 3.95 13.93 10.09
C ARG A 69 5.40 13.45 9.89
N PHE A 70 5.68 12.64 8.86
CA PHE A 70 7.05 12.23 8.57
C PHE A 70 7.94 13.38 8.12
N GLN A 71 7.45 14.28 7.28
CA GLN A 71 8.22 15.43 6.80
C GLN A 71 8.58 16.39 7.94
N SER A 72 7.71 16.56 8.94
CA SER A 72 7.97 17.43 10.10
C SER A 72 8.80 16.76 11.19
N GLU A 73 8.52 15.49 11.50
CA GLU A 73 9.07 14.81 12.68
C GLU A 73 10.25 13.89 12.35
N SER A 74 10.38 13.46 11.10
CA SER A 74 11.45 12.58 10.61
C SER A 74 11.93 13.00 9.22
N ARG A 75 12.35 14.24 9.09
CA ARG A 75 12.63 14.95 7.82
C ARG A 75 13.65 14.28 6.88
N TRP A 76 14.44 13.35 7.38
CA TRP A 76 15.39 12.59 6.59
C TRP A 76 14.84 11.26 6.06
N THR A 77 13.63 10.89 6.46
CA THR A 77 12.95 9.71 5.94
C THR A 77 12.55 9.92 4.48
N LYS A 78 13.04 9.08 3.59
CA LYS A 78 12.54 9.03 2.21
C LYS A 78 11.20 8.28 2.19
N ILE A 79 10.17 8.94 1.70
CA ILE A 79 8.80 8.40 1.69
C ILE A 79 8.47 7.88 0.29
N TYR A 80 7.99 6.65 0.26
CA TYR A 80 7.49 5.97 -0.94
C TYR A 80 6.04 5.54 -0.69
N VAL A 81 5.10 6.16 -1.39
CA VAL A 81 3.69 5.75 -1.39
C VAL A 81 3.49 4.77 -2.53
N GLN A 82 2.99 3.60 -2.20
CA GLN A 82 2.73 2.56 -3.19
C GLN A 82 1.27 2.58 -3.60
N SER A 83 0.99 2.26 -4.86
CA SER A 83 -0.38 2.04 -5.33
C SER A 83 -1.08 0.95 -4.52
N ILE A 84 -2.37 1.13 -4.26
CA ILE A 84 -3.24 0.08 -3.74
C ILE A 84 -3.33 -1.01 -4.82
N LEU A 85 -3.22 -2.26 -4.41
CA LEU A 85 -3.23 -3.42 -5.32
C LEU A 85 -4.62 -3.67 -5.92
N PRO A 86 -4.71 -4.30 -7.09
CA PRO A 86 -5.97 -4.74 -7.66
C PRO A 86 -6.64 -5.79 -6.77
N VAL A 87 -7.93 -5.98 -6.94
CA VAL A 87 -8.71 -7.06 -6.33
C VAL A 87 -9.41 -7.89 -7.43
N ASN A 88 -9.83 -9.11 -7.11
CA ASN A 88 -10.49 -9.99 -8.09
C ASN A 88 -11.75 -10.62 -7.49
N GLY A 89 -12.88 -9.95 -7.66
CA GLY A 89 -14.20 -10.43 -7.22
C GLY A 89 -14.94 -11.32 -8.24
N GLU A 90 -14.44 -11.43 -9.46
CA GLU A 90 -15.06 -12.27 -10.47
C GLU A 90 -14.77 -13.77 -10.25
N SER A 91 -13.55 -14.04 -9.81
CA SER A 91 -13.09 -15.42 -9.61
C SER A 91 -13.16 -15.88 -8.15
N PHE A 92 -13.42 -14.96 -7.22
CA PHE A 92 -13.40 -15.21 -5.79
C PHE A 92 -14.57 -14.50 -5.09
N ALA A 93 -15.09 -15.08 -4.00
CA ALA A 93 -16.27 -14.56 -3.29
C ALA A 93 -16.03 -14.19 -1.83
N LYS A 94 -14.84 -14.49 -1.29
CA LYS A 94 -14.57 -14.41 0.15
C LYS A 94 -14.61 -13.00 0.72
N PHE A 95 -14.14 -12.00 -0.05
CA PHE A 95 -13.97 -10.61 0.39
C PHE A 95 -14.87 -9.66 -0.41
N LYS A 96 -16.18 -9.93 -0.39
CA LYS A 96 -17.19 -9.24 -1.20
C LYS A 96 -17.08 -7.71 -1.10
N ASN A 97 -17.00 -7.15 0.11
CA ASN A 97 -16.92 -5.71 0.30
C ASN A 97 -15.69 -5.09 -0.39
N HIS A 98 -14.53 -5.78 -0.37
CA HIS A 98 -13.34 -5.31 -1.06
C HIS A 98 -13.54 -5.31 -2.58
N TYR A 99 -14.17 -6.35 -3.13
CA TYR A 99 -14.41 -6.46 -4.56
C TYR A 99 -15.41 -5.44 -5.07
N GLU A 100 -16.50 -5.19 -4.33
CA GLU A 100 -17.53 -4.20 -4.69
C GLU A 100 -16.94 -2.78 -4.79
N HIS A 101 -15.89 -2.48 -4.02
CA HIS A 101 -15.20 -1.20 -4.04
C HIS A 101 -13.96 -1.19 -4.94
N GLY A 102 -13.62 -2.31 -5.57
CA GLY A 102 -12.42 -2.46 -6.42
C GLY A 102 -12.34 -1.43 -7.56
N ARG A 103 -13.48 -1.01 -8.11
CA ARG A 103 -13.56 0.03 -9.16
C ARG A 103 -13.03 1.41 -8.71
N GLN A 104 -12.97 1.65 -7.40
CA GLN A 104 -12.47 2.91 -6.84
C GLN A 104 -10.94 2.92 -6.71
N ILE A 105 -10.26 1.77 -6.83
CA ILE A 105 -8.80 1.66 -6.62
C ILE A 105 -8.04 2.49 -7.64
N VAL A 106 -8.31 2.33 -8.93
CA VAL A 106 -7.57 3.04 -9.98
C VAL A 106 -7.74 4.57 -9.88
N PRO A 107 -8.96 5.12 -9.73
CA PRO A 107 -9.13 6.55 -9.48
C PRO A 107 -8.42 7.03 -8.21
N LEU A 108 -8.45 6.24 -7.12
CA LEU A 108 -7.78 6.59 -5.87
C LEU A 108 -6.26 6.57 -6.04
N ASN A 109 -5.69 5.57 -6.74
CA ASN A 109 -4.27 5.50 -7.03
C ASN A 109 -3.77 6.74 -7.80
N LYS A 110 -4.54 7.23 -8.79
CA LYS A 110 -4.22 8.47 -9.50
C LYS A 110 -4.20 9.69 -8.57
N ARG A 111 -5.10 9.74 -7.60
CA ARG A 111 -5.12 10.82 -6.60
C ARG A 111 -3.95 10.73 -5.62
N LEU A 112 -3.56 9.52 -5.22
CA LEU A 112 -2.37 9.31 -4.39
C LEU A 112 -1.09 9.68 -5.14
N GLU A 113 -1.00 9.39 -6.44
CA GLU A 113 0.10 9.84 -7.29
C GLU A 113 0.20 11.36 -7.34
N ALA A 114 -0.93 12.05 -7.62
CA ALA A 114 -0.99 13.52 -7.62
C ALA A 114 -0.63 14.12 -6.23
N LEU A 115 -1.07 13.50 -5.14
CA LEU A 115 -0.67 13.89 -3.79
C LEU A 115 0.85 13.74 -3.58
N CYS A 116 1.45 12.69 -4.10
CA CYS A 116 2.91 12.49 -4.01
C CYS A 116 3.66 13.59 -4.74
N ASP A 117 3.21 14.01 -5.92
CA ASP A 117 3.80 15.13 -6.65
C ASP A 117 3.66 16.44 -5.85
N GLU A 118 2.49 16.72 -5.28
CA GLU A 118 2.25 17.90 -4.43
C GLU A 118 3.15 17.93 -3.19
N LYS A 119 3.35 16.77 -2.56
CA LYS A 119 4.13 16.63 -1.33
C LYS A 119 5.63 16.37 -1.56
N GLU A 120 6.06 16.32 -2.81
CA GLU A 120 7.45 16.03 -3.20
C GLU A 120 7.98 14.70 -2.62
N VAL A 121 7.12 13.66 -2.62
CA VAL A 121 7.47 12.29 -2.24
C VAL A 121 7.32 11.34 -3.44
N THR A 122 7.87 10.15 -3.35
CA THR A 122 7.89 9.22 -4.48
C THR A 122 6.64 8.34 -4.49
N TYR A 123 5.94 8.30 -5.62
CA TYR A 123 4.91 7.30 -5.89
C TYR A 123 5.51 6.07 -6.58
N LEU A 124 5.09 4.87 -6.19
CA LEU A 124 5.49 3.61 -6.80
C LEU A 124 4.27 2.85 -7.30
N ASP A 125 4.18 2.65 -8.60
CA ASP A 125 3.13 1.79 -9.19
C ASP A 125 3.50 0.31 -9.03
N VAL A 126 2.80 -0.37 -8.14
CA VAL A 126 2.85 -1.83 -7.94
C VAL A 126 1.59 -2.48 -8.53
N TRP A 127 0.50 -1.71 -8.71
CA TRP A 127 -0.76 -2.19 -9.22
C TRP A 127 -0.59 -2.84 -10.61
N GLY A 128 0.10 -2.17 -11.52
CA GLY A 128 0.34 -2.65 -12.87
C GLY A 128 1.13 -3.97 -12.94
N ALA A 129 2.02 -4.22 -11.98
CA ALA A 129 2.80 -5.45 -11.93
C ALA A 129 1.97 -6.69 -11.52
N LEU A 130 0.84 -6.50 -10.83
CA LEU A 130 0.00 -7.57 -10.27
C LEU A 130 -1.37 -7.68 -10.93
N ALA A 131 -1.74 -6.70 -11.78
CA ALA A 131 -2.99 -6.72 -12.53
C ALA A 131 -2.93 -7.64 -13.74
N ASP A 132 -4.04 -8.32 -14.02
CA ASP A 132 -4.27 -9.00 -15.28
C ASP A 132 -4.66 -7.99 -16.40
N HIS A 133 -4.90 -8.48 -17.61
CA HIS A 133 -5.26 -7.65 -18.76
C HIS A 133 -6.63 -6.95 -18.63
N GLU A 134 -7.44 -7.34 -17.65
CA GLU A 134 -8.73 -6.71 -17.34
C GLU A 134 -8.65 -5.81 -16.07
N GLY A 135 -7.45 -5.61 -15.53
CA GLY A 135 -7.22 -4.75 -14.36
C GLY A 135 -7.60 -5.39 -13.03
N ARG A 136 -7.73 -6.71 -12.96
CA ARG A 136 -8.01 -7.47 -11.74
C ARG A 136 -6.72 -8.07 -11.19
N LEU A 137 -6.70 -8.40 -9.90
CA LEU A 137 -5.59 -9.15 -9.32
C LEU A 137 -5.45 -10.50 -10.04
N ASP A 138 -4.29 -10.70 -10.66
CA ASP A 138 -4.02 -11.89 -11.46
C ASP A 138 -4.09 -13.15 -10.58
N LYS A 139 -4.84 -14.15 -11.03
CA LYS A 139 -5.07 -15.42 -10.33
C LYS A 139 -3.78 -16.16 -9.96
N ARG A 140 -2.70 -15.94 -10.69
CA ARG A 140 -1.39 -16.54 -10.40
C ARG A 140 -0.85 -16.03 -9.05
N TYR A 141 -1.25 -14.86 -8.62
CA TYR A 141 -0.68 -14.16 -7.47
C TYR A 141 -1.59 -14.15 -6.25
N THR A 142 -2.74 -14.82 -6.31
CA THR A 142 -3.73 -14.83 -5.22
C THR A 142 -4.49 -16.15 -5.12
N ASN A 143 -4.92 -16.50 -3.91
CA ASN A 143 -5.81 -17.63 -3.65
C ASN A 143 -7.21 -17.19 -3.20
N ASP A 144 -7.41 -15.91 -3.00
CA ASP A 144 -8.69 -15.38 -2.47
C ASP A 144 -9.12 -14.06 -3.13
N GLY A 145 -8.39 -13.57 -4.12
CA GLY A 145 -8.71 -12.34 -4.86
C GLY A 145 -8.36 -11.03 -4.14
N LEU A 146 -7.72 -11.08 -2.96
CA LEU A 146 -7.32 -9.93 -2.16
C LEU A 146 -5.87 -10.04 -1.66
N HIS A 147 -5.51 -11.17 -1.06
CA HIS A 147 -4.18 -11.40 -0.50
C HIS A 147 -3.25 -12.05 -1.51
N LEU A 148 -1.97 -11.74 -1.42
CA LEU A 148 -0.96 -12.30 -2.32
C LEU A 148 -0.46 -13.66 -1.84
N THR A 149 -0.13 -14.52 -2.83
CA THR A 149 0.69 -15.72 -2.65
C THR A 149 2.17 -15.33 -2.55
N GLY A 150 3.04 -16.32 -2.26
CA GLY A 150 4.50 -16.12 -2.30
C GLY A 150 4.99 -15.56 -3.62
N GLU A 151 4.45 -16.05 -4.75
CA GLU A 151 4.79 -15.54 -6.09
C GLU A 151 4.38 -14.07 -6.26
N GLY A 152 3.19 -13.69 -5.77
CA GLY A 152 2.74 -12.31 -5.78
C GLY A 152 3.66 -11.38 -4.97
N TYR A 153 4.16 -11.84 -3.82
CA TYR A 153 5.14 -11.09 -3.04
C TYR A 153 6.50 -10.94 -3.73
N VAL A 154 6.92 -11.95 -4.51
CA VAL A 154 8.13 -11.85 -5.34
C VAL A 154 7.97 -10.77 -6.43
N VAL A 155 6.84 -10.75 -7.11
CA VAL A 155 6.52 -9.70 -8.10
C VAL A 155 6.51 -8.31 -7.45
N TRP A 156 5.87 -8.15 -6.29
CA TRP A 156 5.89 -6.90 -5.55
C TRP A 156 7.30 -6.48 -5.18
N ARG A 157 8.11 -7.40 -4.58
CA ARG A 157 9.52 -7.13 -4.29
C ARG A 157 10.26 -6.61 -5.52
N ASP A 158 10.11 -7.26 -6.66
CA ASP A 158 10.84 -6.92 -7.88
C ASP A 158 10.44 -5.54 -8.42
N ALA A 159 9.19 -5.14 -8.25
CA ALA A 159 8.71 -3.80 -8.60
C ALA A 159 9.36 -2.68 -7.77
N ILE A 160 9.72 -2.94 -6.49
CA ILE A 160 10.23 -1.88 -5.60
C ILE A 160 11.70 -2.06 -5.16
N LYS A 161 12.35 -3.18 -5.49
CA LYS A 161 13.68 -3.55 -4.96
C LYS A 161 14.77 -2.50 -5.18
N GLN A 162 14.70 -1.74 -6.28
CA GLN A 162 15.66 -0.67 -6.56
C GLN A 162 15.62 0.45 -5.53
N HIS A 163 14.48 0.64 -4.86
CA HIS A 163 14.28 1.68 -3.86
C HIS A 163 14.60 1.18 -2.43
N VAL A 164 14.67 -0.12 -2.20
CA VAL A 164 14.91 -0.72 -0.88
C VAL A 164 16.42 -0.75 -0.52
N LYS A 165 17.30 -0.76 -1.49
CA LYS A 165 18.77 -0.78 -1.31
C LYS A 165 19.31 0.46 -0.58
#